data_99fc578abb9c0a31acdc724c9aeefcb4
#
_entry.id   99fc578abb9c0a31acdc724c9aeefcb4
#
_cell.length_a   1.000
_cell.length_b   1.000
_cell.length_c   1.000
_cell.angle_alpha   90.00
_cell.angle_beta   90.00
_cell.angle_gamma   90.00
#
_symmetry.space_group_name_H-M   'P 1'
#
loop_
_entity.id
_entity.type
_entity.pdbx_description
1 polymer ?
#
loop_
_entity_poly.entity_id
_entity_poly.type
_entity_poly.pdbx_seq_one_letter_code
_entity_poly.pdbx_strand_id
1 'polypeptide(L)'
;VTPKTRGPLIDNGQLDVVAATYTITDERKKSWDFSTPYRTDYVGLMVKKRSGFTSIEDLDGKVIGVSQGATTQGLIEQMIKDNGFSCKPEFRAFSGYPIIKSSLDAGNIDVFAMDRSTLAGYMNETVELLQPEVKFGEQGYGVATKKGCDLSAVVDQVICDRLADGWLDQEVKTWGLV
;
A
#
# COMPACT_ATOMS: atom_id res chain seq x y z
N VAL A 1 -14.00 3.75 1.09
CA VAL A 1 -13.19 3.63 2.33
C VAL A 1 -11.80 4.19 2.10
N THR A 2 -11.10 4.55 3.17
CA THR A 2 -9.69 4.94 3.16
C THR A 2 -8.89 3.98 4.06
N PRO A 3 -7.57 3.94 3.97
CA PRO A 3 -6.76 3.13 4.88
C PRO A 3 -7.03 3.41 6.37
N LYS A 4 -7.38 4.66 6.71
CA LYS A 4 -7.71 5.06 8.08
C LYS A 4 -9.11 4.61 8.53
N THR A 5 -10.09 4.56 7.61
CA THR A 5 -11.51 4.37 7.99
C THR A 5 -12.01 2.94 7.86
N ARG A 6 -11.38 2.12 7.01
CA ARG A 6 -11.86 0.77 6.67
C ARG A 6 -12.02 -0.15 7.89
N GLY A 7 -11.08 -0.17 8.83
CA GLY A 7 -11.17 -0.96 10.05
C GLY A 7 -12.29 -0.50 10.98
N PRO A 8 -12.31 0.77 11.42
CA PRO A 8 -13.40 1.32 12.24
C PRO A 8 -14.80 1.11 11.67
N LEU A 9 -14.96 1.10 10.33
CA LEU A 9 -16.25 0.83 9.69
C LEU A 9 -16.70 -0.62 9.83
N ILE A 10 -15.77 -1.58 9.92
CA ILE A 10 -16.09 -2.98 10.29
C ILE A 10 -16.51 -3.02 11.76
N ASP A 11 -15.75 -2.37 12.65
CA ASP A 11 -15.97 -2.44 14.10
C ASP A 11 -17.36 -1.92 14.49
N ASN A 12 -17.84 -0.86 13.83
CA ASN A 12 -19.14 -0.26 14.11
C ASN A 12 -20.30 -0.86 13.28
N GLY A 13 -20.03 -1.92 12.49
CA GLY A 13 -21.05 -2.64 11.72
C GLY A 13 -21.58 -1.91 10.49
N GLN A 14 -20.88 -0.88 10.01
CA GLN A 14 -21.22 -0.21 8.75
C GLN A 14 -20.70 -0.96 7.51
N LEU A 15 -19.74 -1.85 7.70
CA LEU A 15 -19.21 -2.75 6.68
C LEU A 15 -19.10 -4.16 7.25
N ASP A 16 -19.55 -5.14 6.49
CA ASP A 16 -19.38 -6.56 6.81
C ASP A 16 -18.03 -7.08 6.30
N VAL A 17 -17.57 -6.54 5.15
CA VAL A 17 -16.38 -6.99 4.43
C VAL A 17 -15.60 -5.78 3.91
N VAL A 18 -14.28 -5.85 3.99
CA VAL A 18 -13.37 -4.92 3.32
C VAL A 18 -12.48 -5.69 2.33
N ALA A 19 -12.81 -5.60 1.05
CA ALA A 19 -11.98 -6.06 -0.06
C ALA A 19 -11.23 -4.85 -0.64
N ALA A 20 -9.95 -4.70 -0.29
CA ALA A 20 -9.11 -3.56 -0.68
C ALA A 20 -7.63 -3.96 -0.56
N THR A 21 -6.70 -3.07 -0.93
CA THR A 21 -5.26 -3.24 -0.64
C THR A 21 -5.03 -3.19 0.88
N TYR A 22 -5.57 -4.19 1.61
CA TYR A 22 -5.52 -4.24 3.06
C TYR A 22 -4.46 -5.23 3.50
N THR A 23 -3.27 -4.71 3.74
CA THR A 23 -2.12 -5.49 4.18
C THR A 23 -2.45 -6.24 5.46
N ILE A 24 -2.25 -7.55 5.43
CA ILE A 24 -2.33 -8.41 6.60
C ILE A 24 -1.12 -8.13 7.48
N THR A 25 -1.37 -7.75 8.75
CA THR A 25 -0.32 -7.59 9.76
C THR A 25 -0.74 -8.25 11.06
N ASP A 26 0.21 -8.66 11.89
CA ASP A 26 -0.10 -9.28 13.18
C ASP A 26 -0.87 -8.33 14.10
N GLU A 27 -0.61 -7.04 14.01
CA GLU A 27 -1.37 -6.04 14.76
C GLU A 27 -2.82 -5.99 14.29
N ARG A 28 -3.07 -5.95 12.99
CA ARG A 28 -4.43 -5.93 12.42
C ARG A 28 -5.21 -7.21 12.70
N LYS A 29 -4.53 -8.38 12.71
CA LYS A 29 -5.14 -9.68 13.07
C LYS A 29 -5.67 -9.74 14.51
N LYS A 30 -5.22 -8.87 15.39
CA LYS A 30 -5.78 -8.78 16.74
C LYS A 30 -7.21 -8.27 16.72
N SER A 31 -7.55 -7.37 15.79
CA SER A 31 -8.85 -6.70 15.70
C SER A 31 -9.80 -7.30 14.66
N TRP A 32 -9.27 -7.81 13.55
CA TRP A 32 -10.06 -8.32 12.42
C TRP A 32 -9.59 -9.69 11.97
N ASP A 33 -10.49 -10.47 11.36
CA ASP A 33 -10.10 -11.66 10.62
C ASP A 33 -9.74 -11.27 9.19
N PHE A 34 -8.75 -11.96 8.63
CA PHE A 34 -8.31 -11.78 7.25
C PHE A 34 -8.38 -13.11 6.52
N SER A 35 -8.76 -13.06 5.26
CA SER A 35 -8.62 -14.20 4.37
C SER A 35 -7.15 -14.56 4.15
N THR A 36 -6.92 -15.71 3.55
CA THR A 36 -5.67 -16.04 2.86
C THR A 36 -5.27 -14.87 1.95
N PRO A 37 -3.97 -14.52 1.85
CA PRO A 37 -3.53 -13.43 0.97
C PRO A 37 -3.92 -13.73 -0.48
N TYR A 38 -4.70 -12.84 -1.08
CA TYR A 38 -5.12 -12.98 -2.49
C TYR A 38 -4.16 -12.34 -3.48
N ARG A 39 -3.25 -11.48 -2.99
CA ARG A 39 -2.24 -10.80 -3.77
C ARG A 39 -1.09 -10.31 -2.89
N THR A 40 0.12 -10.25 -3.47
CA THR A 40 1.29 -9.59 -2.89
C THR A 40 1.64 -8.35 -3.70
N ASP A 41 1.99 -7.26 -3.02
CA ASP A 41 2.50 -6.02 -3.61
C ASP A 41 3.70 -5.50 -2.82
N TYR A 42 4.33 -4.45 -3.33
CA TYR A 42 5.52 -3.84 -2.74
C TYR A 42 5.34 -2.32 -2.63
N VAL A 43 6.06 -1.68 -1.74
CA VAL A 43 6.10 -0.22 -1.66
C VAL A 43 6.81 0.35 -2.88
N GLY A 44 6.27 1.42 -3.42
CA GLY A 44 6.86 2.25 -4.46
C GLY A 44 7.05 3.69 -3.99
N LEU A 45 8.02 4.35 -4.56
CA LEU A 45 8.34 5.75 -4.30
C LEU A 45 8.20 6.51 -5.63
N MET A 46 7.11 7.24 -5.79
CA MET A 46 6.87 8.06 -6.98
C MET A 46 7.50 9.44 -6.79
N VAL A 47 8.35 9.83 -7.72
CA VAL A 47 9.03 11.12 -7.74
C VAL A 47 8.77 11.85 -9.06
N LYS A 48 9.00 13.16 -9.09
CA LYS A 48 9.02 13.88 -10.37
C LYS A 48 10.28 13.54 -11.14
N LYS A 49 10.21 13.26 -12.44
CA LYS A 49 11.38 13.05 -13.30
C LYS A 49 12.41 14.17 -13.20
N ARG A 50 11.94 15.43 -13.05
CA ARG A 50 12.79 16.60 -12.88
C ARG A 50 13.46 16.72 -11.51
N SER A 51 13.16 15.83 -10.53
CA SER A 51 13.80 15.89 -9.21
C SER A 51 15.28 15.54 -9.28
N GLY A 52 15.66 14.68 -10.25
CA GLY A 52 17.00 14.17 -10.39
C GLY A 52 17.39 13.14 -9.33
N PHE A 53 16.43 12.63 -8.55
CA PHE A 53 16.68 11.56 -7.58
C PHE A 53 17.02 10.26 -8.31
N THR A 54 18.05 9.57 -7.86
CA THR A 54 18.55 8.32 -8.45
C THR A 54 18.61 7.19 -7.42
N SER A 55 18.61 7.53 -6.13
CA SER A 55 18.73 6.56 -5.04
C SER A 55 17.88 6.92 -3.83
N ILE A 56 17.72 5.98 -2.92
CA ILE A 56 17.06 6.18 -1.62
C ILE A 56 17.81 7.22 -0.77
N GLU A 57 19.12 7.31 -0.90
CA GLU A 57 19.94 8.26 -0.13
C GLU A 57 19.67 9.72 -0.52
N ASP A 58 19.21 9.96 -1.78
CA ASP A 58 18.80 11.31 -2.23
C ASP A 58 17.56 11.84 -1.48
N LEU A 59 16.90 10.98 -0.71
CA LEU A 59 15.73 11.34 0.09
C LEU A 59 16.08 11.96 1.45
N ASP A 60 17.35 12.16 1.75
CA ASP A 60 17.75 12.84 2.99
C ASP A 60 17.16 14.25 3.07
N GLY A 61 16.45 14.53 4.17
CA GLY A 61 15.74 15.80 4.38
C GLY A 61 14.57 16.06 3.39
N LYS A 62 14.16 15.07 2.57
CA LYS A 62 13.03 15.21 1.64
C LYS A 62 11.72 14.83 2.29
N VAL A 63 10.62 15.41 1.79
CA VAL A 63 9.28 15.18 2.31
C VAL A 63 8.59 14.05 1.56
N ILE A 64 8.29 12.95 2.25
CA ILE A 64 7.56 11.81 1.72
C ILE A 64 6.09 11.90 2.15
N GLY A 65 5.19 12.00 1.18
CA GLY A 65 3.74 11.92 1.40
C GLY A 65 3.28 10.48 1.51
N VAL A 66 2.56 10.17 2.59
CA VAL A 66 1.98 8.84 2.89
C VAL A 66 0.51 8.96 3.26
N SER A 67 -0.25 7.88 3.13
CA SER A 67 -1.65 7.86 3.56
C SER A 67 -1.78 7.52 5.04
N GLN A 68 -2.65 8.24 5.76
CA GLN A 68 -2.97 7.94 7.17
C GLN A 68 -3.53 6.52 7.30
N GLY A 69 -3.00 5.73 8.26
CA GLY A 69 -3.43 4.36 8.52
C GLY A 69 -2.89 3.30 7.55
N ALA A 70 -2.02 3.70 6.59
CA ALA A 70 -1.26 2.77 5.77
C ALA A 70 -0.01 2.26 6.51
N THR A 71 0.55 1.14 6.03
CA THR A 71 1.80 0.55 6.53
C THR A 71 3.05 1.21 5.94
N THR A 72 2.88 2.01 4.90
CA THR A 72 3.92 2.51 4.00
C THR A 72 5.07 3.22 4.72
N GLN A 73 4.77 4.12 5.67
CA GLN A 73 5.81 4.83 6.43
C GLN A 73 6.72 3.86 7.19
N GLY A 74 6.15 2.96 7.99
CA GLY A 74 6.92 1.99 8.77
C GLY A 74 7.77 1.06 7.89
N LEU A 75 7.27 0.69 6.70
CA LEU A 75 8.02 -0.15 5.77
C LEU A 75 9.21 0.61 5.14
N ILE A 76 9.07 1.91 4.88
CA ILE A 76 10.19 2.74 4.40
C ILE A 76 11.24 2.91 5.51
N GLU A 77 10.82 3.25 6.73
CA GLU A 77 11.72 3.39 7.88
C GLU A 77 12.49 2.09 8.14
N GLN A 78 11.80 0.95 8.06
CA GLN A 78 12.43 -0.36 8.22
C GLN A 78 13.43 -0.65 7.10
N MET A 79 13.10 -0.36 5.85
CA MET A 79 13.97 -0.54 4.69
C MET A 79 15.25 0.31 4.82
N ILE A 80 15.13 1.57 5.21
CA ILE A 80 16.26 2.47 5.44
C ILE A 80 17.20 1.87 6.51
N LYS A 81 16.62 1.41 7.63
CA LYS A 81 17.37 0.80 8.72
C LYS A 81 18.07 -0.49 8.31
N ASP A 82 17.36 -1.41 7.66
CA ASP A 82 17.86 -2.74 7.32
C ASP A 82 19.00 -2.69 6.30
N ASN A 83 18.98 -1.69 5.41
CA ASN A 83 20.03 -1.48 4.42
C ASN A 83 21.16 -0.54 4.90
N GLY A 84 21.06 -0.01 6.10
CA GLY A 84 22.09 0.88 6.68
C GLY A 84 22.18 2.24 5.97
N PHE A 85 21.13 2.69 5.30
CA PHE A 85 21.08 4.03 4.72
C PHE A 85 21.09 5.10 5.80
N SER A 86 21.80 6.20 5.56
CA SER A 86 21.90 7.30 6.53
C SER A 86 20.87 8.40 6.33
N CYS A 87 20.07 8.34 5.26
CA CYS A 87 19.06 9.33 4.96
C CYS A 87 17.93 9.39 5.99
N LYS A 88 17.45 10.59 6.26
CA LYS A 88 16.37 10.88 7.23
C LYS A 88 15.28 11.69 6.54
N PRO A 89 14.38 11.05 5.78
CA PRO A 89 13.26 11.75 5.17
C PRO A 89 12.25 12.21 6.22
N GLU A 90 11.52 13.29 5.89
CA GLU A 90 10.36 13.73 6.66
C GLU A 90 9.09 13.07 6.12
N PHE A 91 8.20 12.62 6.99
CA PHE A 91 6.92 12.03 6.57
C PHE A 91 5.77 13.00 6.80
N ARG A 92 4.92 13.14 5.77
CA ARG A 92 3.67 13.90 5.85
C ARG A 92 2.49 13.01 5.52
N ALA A 93 1.58 12.84 6.49
CA ALA A 93 0.42 11.99 6.36
C ALA A 93 -0.80 12.75 5.82
N PHE A 94 -1.48 12.16 4.84
CA PHE A 94 -2.65 12.71 4.15
C PHE A 94 -3.87 11.79 4.30
N SER A 95 -5.06 12.35 4.13
CA SER A 95 -6.33 11.61 4.25
C SER A 95 -6.66 10.73 3.04
N GLY A 96 -5.98 10.88 1.92
CA GLY A 96 -6.26 10.11 0.70
C GLY A 96 -5.23 10.32 -0.40
N TYR A 97 -5.17 9.38 -1.34
CA TYR A 97 -4.16 9.34 -2.39
C TYR A 97 -4.21 10.50 -3.39
N PRO A 98 -5.39 10.98 -3.85
CA PRO A 98 -5.46 12.11 -4.77
C PRO A 98 -4.81 13.38 -4.21
N ILE A 99 -4.94 13.61 -2.88
CA ILE A 99 -4.34 14.76 -2.22
C ILE A 99 -2.81 14.64 -2.19
N ILE A 100 -2.28 13.43 -1.98
CA ILE A 100 -0.83 13.19 -2.00
C ILE A 100 -0.30 13.47 -3.41
N LYS A 101 -0.97 12.95 -4.46
CA LYS A 101 -0.57 13.18 -5.86
C LYS A 101 -0.59 14.68 -6.20
N SER A 102 -1.66 15.39 -5.82
CA SER A 102 -1.75 16.85 -6.04
C SER A 102 -0.64 17.61 -5.30
N SER A 103 -0.27 17.16 -4.08
CA SER A 103 0.82 17.77 -3.30
C SER A 103 2.18 17.51 -3.95
N LEU A 104 2.40 16.31 -4.53
CA LEU A 104 3.59 16.02 -5.32
C LEU A 104 3.66 16.93 -6.56
N ASP A 105 2.56 17.04 -7.32
CA ASP A 105 2.52 17.85 -8.53
C ASP A 105 2.78 19.33 -8.24
N ALA A 106 2.23 19.85 -7.15
CA ALA A 106 2.44 21.21 -6.68
C ALA A 106 3.87 21.45 -6.13
N GLY A 107 4.61 20.39 -5.78
CA GLY A 107 5.94 20.52 -5.16
C GLY A 107 5.93 20.76 -3.67
N ASN A 108 4.81 20.49 -3.00
CA ASN A 108 4.68 20.58 -1.54
C ASN A 108 5.27 19.37 -0.81
N ILE A 109 5.50 18.28 -1.54
CA ILE A 109 6.23 17.08 -1.14
C ILE A 109 7.15 16.65 -2.28
N ASP A 110 8.17 15.87 -1.96
CA ASP A 110 9.16 15.38 -2.92
C ASP A 110 8.84 13.99 -3.45
N VAL A 111 8.18 13.17 -2.63
CA VAL A 111 7.87 11.76 -2.92
C VAL A 111 6.43 11.46 -2.56
N PHE A 112 5.72 10.74 -3.43
CA PHE A 112 4.47 10.06 -3.10
C PHE A 112 4.77 8.57 -2.91
N ALA A 113 4.68 8.10 -1.68
CA ALA A 113 4.93 6.70 -1.33
C ALA A 113 3.63 5.94 -1.11
N MET A 114 3.50 4.81 -1.81
CA MET A 114 2.34 3.92 -1.74
C MET A 114 2.68 2.56 -2.37
N ASP A 115 1.73 1.63 -2.34
CA ASP A 115 1.84 0.34 -3.02
C ASP A 115 1.98 0.56 -4.54
N ARG A 116 2.85 -0.20 -5.19
CA ARG A 116 3.19 -0.02 -6.62
C ARG A 116 1.99 -0.10 -7.53
N SER A 117 1.07 -1.04 -7.28
CA SER A 117 -0.15 -1.16 -8.07
C SER A 117 -1.05 0.07 -7.96
N THR A 118 -1.11 0.69 -6.77
CA THR A 118 -1.85 1.93 -6.58
C THR A 118 -1.17 3.09 -7.30
N LEU A 119 0.17 3.20 -7.22
CA LEU A 119 0.94 4.22 -7.93
C LEU A 119 0.80 4.11 -9.44
N ALA A 120 0.64 2.90 -9.99
CA ALA A 120 0.43 2.70 -11.42
C ALA A 120 -0.75 3.52 -11.97
N GLY A 121 -1.83 3.66 -11.17
CA GLY A 121 -2.99 4.50 -11.53
C GLY A 121 -2.71 6.02 -11.53
N TYR A 122 -1.57 6.47 -10.99
CA TYR A 122 -1.17 7.87 -10.91
C TYR A 122 0.03 8.21 -11.81
N MET A 123 0.56 7.21 -12.53
CA MET A 123 1.67 7.43 -13.45
C MET A 123 1.28 8.32 -14.63
N ASN A 124 2.18 9.21 -15.02
CA ASN A 124 2.08 10.04 -16.21
C ASN A 124 3.49 10.42 -16.71
N GLU A 125 3.57 11.25 -17.73
CA GLU A 125 4.84 11.64 -18.37
C GLU A 125 5.79 12.44 -17.45
N THR A 126 5.29 13.02 -16.35
CA THR A 126 6.06 13.91 -15.45
C THR A 126 6.65 13.21 -14.24
N VAL A 127 6.22 11.99 -13.96
CA VAL A 127 6.63 11.21 -12.78
C VAL A 127 7.24 9.87 -13.16
N GLU A 128 7.99 9.30 -12.23
CA GLU A 128 8.58 7.97 -12.34
C GLU A 128 8.66 7.30 -10.97
N LEU A 129 8.90 6.00 -10.94
CA LEU A 129 9.25 5.29 -9.71
C LEU A 129 10.76 5.40 -9.49
N LEU A 130 11.14 5.80 -8.28
CA LEU A 130 12.53 5.79 -7.85
C LEU A 130 12.98 4.32 -7.69
N GLN A 131 14.06 3.93 -8.34
CA GLN A 131 14.64 2.58 -8.29
C GLN A 131 13.57 1.46 -8.44
N PRO A 132 12.86 1.38 -9.57
CA PRO A 132 11.78 0.42 -9.76
C PRO A 132 12.21 -1.05 -9.67
N GLU A 133 13.49 -1.34 -9.86
CA GLU A 133 14.09 -2.67 -9.70
C GLU A 133 14.22 -3.10 -8.24
N VAL A 134 14.27 -2.16 -7.28
CA VAL A 134 14.40 -2.45 -5.86
C VAL A 134 13.01 -2.74 -5.27
N LYS A 135 12.75 -4.01 -4.93
CA LYS A 135 11.51 -4.42 -4.26
C LYS A 135 11.71 -4.44 -2.76
N PHE A 136 10.90 -3.68 -2.02
CA PHE A 136 10.89 -3.66 -0.56
C PHE A 136 9.47 -3.49 -0.02
N GLY A 137 9.29 -3.73 1.28
CA GLY A 137 8.01 -3.57 1.94
C GLY A 137 6.95 -4.49 1.34
N GLU A 138 7.26 -5.79 1.27
CA GLU A 138 6.33 -6.80 0.78
C GLU A 138 5.04 -6.79 1.61
N GLN A 139 3.88 -6.81 0.93
CA GLN A 139 2.57 -6.71 1.53
C GLN A 139 1.62 -7.73 0.93
N GLY A 140 1.21 -8.72 1.73
CA GLY A 140 0.10 -9.61 1.39
C GLY A 140 -1.24 -8.94 1.69
N TYR A 141 -2.13 -8.83 0.71
CA TYR A 141 -3.47 -8.29 0.88
C TYR A 141 -4.47 -9.38 1.20
N GLY A 142 -5.28 -9.18 2.23
CA GLY A 142 -6.40 -10.02 2.58
C GLY A 142 -7.72 -9.25 2.59
N VAL A 143 -8.80 -9.98 2.41
CA VAL A 143 -10.15 -9.49 2.64
C VAL A 143 -10.42 -9.54 4.15
N ALA A 144 -10.79 -8.39 4.73
CA ALA A 144 -11.01 -8.28 6.16
C ALA A 144 -12.49 -8.35 6.53
N THR A 145 -12.79 -9.01 7.64
CA THR A 145 -14.11 -9.15 8.24
C THR A 145 -14.03 -8.88 9.74
N LYS A 146 -15.19 -8.75 10.40
CA LYS A 146 -15.25 -8.62 11.86
C LYS A 146 -14.68 -9.86 12.53
N LYS A 147 -13.89 -9.65 13.56
CA LYS A 147 -13.25 -10.71 14.33
C LYS A 147 -14.26 -11.76 14.83
N GLY A 148 -14.04 -13.02 14.51
CA GLY A 148 -14.84 -14.15 14.98
C GLY A 148 -16.25 -14.24 14.37
N CYS A 149 -16.53 -13.56 13.24
CA CYS A 149 -17.84 -13.69 12.60
C CYS A 149 -17.87 -14.87 11.62
N ASP A 150 -19.07 -15.43 11.40
CA ASP A 150 -19.28 -16.60 10.51
C ASP A 150 -18.85 -16.31 9.05
N LEU A 151 -18.89 -15.04 8.64
CA LEU A 151 -18.53 -14.62 7.29
C LEU A 151 -17.04 -14.82 7.00
N SER A 152 -16.18 -14.80 8.03
CA SER A 152 -14.72 -14.93 7.89
C SER A 152 -14.33 -16.22 7.16
N ALA A 153 -14.91 -17.35 7.58
CA ALA A 153 -14.63 -18.66 6.96
C ALA A 153 -15.14 -18.74 5.52
N VAL A 154 -16.31 -18.16 5.24
CA VAL A 154 -16.89 -18.15 3.89
C VAL A 154 -16.04 -17.32 2.93
N VAL A 155 -15.60 -16.15 3.37
CA VAL A 155 -14.74 -15.25 2.57
C VAL A 155 -13.39 -15.93 2.30
N ASP A 156 -12.78 -16.54 3.31
CA ASP A 156 -11.51 -17.25 3.13
C ASP A 156 -11.62 -18.40 2.15
N GLN A 157 -12.70 -19.21 2.24
CA GLN A 157 -12.94 -20.32 1.30
C GLN A 157 -13.07 -19.83 -0.14
N VAL A 158 -13.80 -18.74 -0.37
CA VAL A 158 -13.93 -18.14 -1.71
C VAL A 158 -12.56 -17.68 -2.25
N ILE A 159 -11.74 -17.05 -1.43
CA ILE A 159 -10.39 -16.64 -1.84
C ILE A 159 -9.52 -17.85 -2.17
N CYS A 160 -9.54 -18.89 -1.32
CA CYS A 160 -8.80 -20.13 -1.58
C CYS A 160 -9.23 -20.81 -2.89
N ASP A 161 -10.54 -20.87 -3.16
CA ASP A 161 -11.07 -21.43 -4.41
C ASP A 161 -10.60 -20.64 -5.63
N ARG A 162 -10.61 -19.29 -5.56
CA ARG A 162 -10.17 -18.42 -6.65
C ARG A 162 -8.64 -18.41 -6.86
N LEU A 163 -7.88 -18.70 -5.81
CA LEU A 163 -6.43 -18.97 -5.95
C LEU A 163 -6.19 -20.32 -6.64
N ALA A 164 -6.92 -21.36 -6.22
CA ALA A 164 -6.73 -22.71 -6.73
C ALA A 164 -7.13 -22.87 -8.20
N ASP A 165 -8.16 -22.17 -8.68
CA ASP A 165 -8.62 -22.21 -10.07
C ASP A 165 -7.89 -21.23 -11.01
N GLY A 166 -6.95 -20.43 -10.48
CA GLY A 166 -6.15 -19.46 -11.23
C GLY A 166 -6.90 -18.20 -11.65
N TRP A 167 -8.13 -18.00 -11.19
CA TRP A 167 -8.95 -16.84 -11.54
C TRP A 167 -8.28 -15.53 -11.07
N LEU A 168 -7.74 -15.49 -9.84
CA LEU A 168 -7.05 -14.30 -9.32
C LEU A 168 -5.82 -13.93 -10.15
N ASP A 169 -5.03 -14.89 -10.60
CA ASP A 169 -3.88 -14.65 -11.48
C ASP A 169 -4.31 -14.09 -12.84
N GLN A 170 -5.43 -14.57 -13.36
CA GLN A 170 -6.00 -14.05 -14.60
C GLN A 170 -6.48 -12.60 -14.45
N GLU A 171 -7.14 -12.26 -13.35
CA GLU A 171 -7.59 -10.90 -13.05
C GLU A 171 -6.41 -9.94 -12.88
N VAL A 172 -5.34 -10.34 -12.20
CA VAL A 172 -4.10 -9.54 -12.08
C VAL A 172 -3.56 -9.16 -13.45
N LYS A 173 -3.53 -10.11 -14.40
CA LYS A 173 -3.10 -9.84 -15.79
C LYS A 173 -4.07 -8.95 -16.54
N THR A 174 -5.37 -9.22 -16.41
CA THR A 174 -6.44 -8.45 -17.08
C THR A 174 -6.40 -6.97 -16.70
N TRP A 175 -6.11 -6.68 -15.43
CA TRP A 175 -6.02 -5.33 -14.91
C TRP A 175 -4.62 -4.70 -15.00
N GLY A 176 -3.66 -5.39 -15.61
CA GLY A 176 -2.29 -4.88 -15.78
C GLY A 176 -1.56 -4.61 -14.46
N LEU A 177 -1.84 -5.42 -13.45
CA LEU A 177 -1.31 -5.25 -12.10
C LEU A 177 -0.04 -6.10 -11.83
N VAL A 178 0.68 -6.48 -12.87
CA VAL A 178 1.93 -7.29 -12.81
C VAL A 178 3.15 -6.43 -12.58
#